data_00f69838d6622b3276ad31848604b3e6
#
_entry.id   00f69838d6622b3276ad31848604b3e6
#
_cell.length_a   1.000
_cell.length_b   1.000
_cell.length_c   1.000
_cell.angle_alpha   90.00
_cell.angle_beta   90.00
_cell.angle_gamma   90.00
#
_symmetry.space_group_name_H-M   'P 1'
#
loop_
_entity.id
_entity.type
_entity.pdbx_description
1 polymer ?
#
loop_
_entity_poly.entity_id
_entity_poly.type
_entity_poly.pdbx_seq_one_letter_code
_entity_poly.pdbx_strand_id
1 'polypeptide(L)'
;MDLQQLTAQFIGPDGDIALPEHFTLPRLAEMIHQAQLQAGGGDAINVRAWDFSTDPAGVETTFTRSEVNTRIKAVAARLAQVGEPGARVALMAPNSAEYVFGFMGALYAGQVPVPLYDPTEPGHEGHLRAVLGDAGVQIVLTNSAAAPAVRRYFADLPGTERPRVIAVDSLPDTLAESYQPIPPVPGEDTANQICFLQYTSGSTRNPAGVMITNEALVTDVLQINDAVKFETPMRIPTWLPLHHDMGMIVAMLGVVLGQEIEIFAPRDFIQQPKRWVERLSRRDDDLTDIHVYTVIPNFALDLAARYATPESADQYDFSAVECIIIGSEPVTRAGVTAFIDAFSASGLDRSVLRPSYGLAETTLLVSGDPQRGRRRHHRRNLGPRQERRRRLPGPPGRDRRDVPQHHRRNHPGRHAEGQLVRHRRPGHHARRPPVH
;
A
#
# COMPACT_ATOMS: atom_id res chain seq x y z
N MET A 1 8.02 -14.48 -18.19
CA MET A 1 6.74 -13.98 -18.78
C MET A 1 6.89 -12.49 -18.95
N ASP A 2 6.55 -11.97 -20.13
CA ASP A 2 6.53 -10.53 -20.39
C ASP A 2 5.30 -9.90 -19.73
N LEU A 3 5.52 -9.04 -18.72
CA LEU A 3 4.45 -8.37 -17.96
C LEU A 3 3.67 -7.38 -18.81
N GLN A 4 4.30 -6.81 -19.85
CA GLN A 4 3.61 -5.90 -20.78
C GLN A 4 2.63 -6.67 -21.68
N GLN A 5 3.03 -7.85 -22.13
CA GLN A 5 2.14 -8.74 -22.88
C GLN A 5 0.98 -9.25 -22.00
N LEU A 6 1.25 -9.51 -20.72
CA LEU A 6 0.19 -9.86 -19.78
C LEU A 6 -0.88 -8.75 -19.69
N THR A 7 -0.46 -7.51 -19.43
CA THR A 7 -1.41 -6.38 -19.34
C THR A 7 -2.15 -6.15 -20.66
N ALA A 8 -1.46 -6.31 -21.80
CA ALA A 8 -2.06 -6.13 -23.12
C ALA A 8 -3.24 -7.08 -23.41
N GLN A 9 -3.30 -8.25 -22.74
CA GLN A 9 -4.42 -9.19 -22.87
C GLN A 9 -5.72 -8.65 -22.26
N PHE A 10 -5.62 -7.68 -21.34
CA PHE A 10 -6.75 -7.07 -20.65
C PHE A 10 -7.10 -5.67 -21.19
N ILE A 11 -6.41 -5.19 -22.22
CA ILE A 11 -6.72 -3.88 -22.82
C ILE A 11 -7.78 -4.06 -23.90
N GLY A 12 -8.94 -3.45 -23.70
CA GLY A 12 -10.04 -3.41 -24.66
C GLY A 12 -9.76 -2.52 -25.88
N PRO A 13 -10.64 -2.55 -26.89
CA PRO A 13 -10.47 -1.77 -28.13
C PRO A 13 -10.43 -0.25 -27.92
N ASP A 14 -11.03 0.23 -26.84
CA ASP A 14 -11.06 1.63 -26.41
C ASP A 14 -9.80 2.05 -25.62
N GLY A 15 -8.94 1.08 -25.27
CA GLY A 15 -7.72 1.26 -24.50
C GLY A 15 -7.93 1.21 -22.99
N ASP A 16 -9.14 0.91 -22.53
CA ASP A 16 -9.46 0.69 -21.13
C ASP A 16 -9.19 -0.79 -20.74
N ILE A 17 -8.96 -1.03 -19.44
CA ILE A 17 -8.82 -2.40 -18.95
C ILE A 17 -10.22 -3.05 -18.88
N ALA A 18 -10.34 -4.19 -19.52
CA ALA A 18 -11.54 -5.02 -19.54
C ALA A 18 -11.23 -6.38 -18.93
N LEU A 19 -11.72 -6.63 -17.73
CA LEU A 19 -11.51 -7.90 -17.03
C LEU A 19 -12.55 -8.93 -17.44
N PRO A 20 -12.17 -10.22 -17.55
CA PRO A 20 -13.13 -11.30 -17.71
C PRO A 20 -14.13 -11.36 -16.55
N GLU A 21 -15.31 -11.90 -16.80
CA GLU A 21 -16.30 -12.16 -15.76
C GLU A 21 -15.70 -13.00 -14.62
N HIS A 22 -16.05 -12.65 -13.38
CA HIS A 22 -15.54 -13.30 -12.15
C HIS A 22 -14.01 -13.30 -12.01
N PHE A 23 -13.30 -12.36 -12.64
CA PHE A 23 -11.84 -12.26 -12.51
C PHE A 23 -11.46 -11.59 -11.21
N THR A 24 -10.53 -12.22 -10.47
CA THR A 24 -10.06 -11.75 -9.15
C THR A 24 -8.55 -11.74 -9.08
N LEU A 25 -7.98 -11.02 -8.10
CA LEU A 25 -6.53 -11.03 -7.89
C LEU A 25 -5.95 -12.43 -7.63
N PRO A 26 -6.57 -13.30 -6.81
CA PRO A 26 -6.12 -14.69 -6.68
C PRO A 26 -6.04 -15.45 -8.02
N ARG A 27 -6.99 -15.22 -8.93
CA ARG A 27 -6.95 -15.85 -10.26
C ARG A 27 -5.80 -15.33 -11.11
N LEU A 28 -5.55 -14.02 -11.08
CA LEU A 28 -4.39 -13.43 -11.76
C LEU A 28 -3.09 -14.02 -11.20
N ALA A 29 -2.95 -14.07 -9.86
CA ALA A 29 -1.77 -14.61 -9.20
C ALA A 29 -1.53 -16.09 -9.56
N GLU A 30 -2.57 -16.93 -9.53
CA GLU A 30 -2.46 -18.35 -9.92
C GLU A 30 -2.09 -18.51 -11.40
N MET A 31 -2.68 -17.72 -12.29
CA MET A 31 -2.35 -17.75 -13.71
C MET A 31 -0.86 -17.45 -13.95
N ILE A 32 -0.34 -16.43 -13.29
CA ILE A 32 1.07 -16.03 -13.36
C ILE A 32 1.96 -17.12 -12.76
N HIS A 33 1.59 -17.61 -11.56
CA HIS A 33 2.35 -18.67 -10.88
C HIS A 33 2.47 -19.93 -11.74
N GLN A 34 1.36 -20.40 -12.32
CA GLN A 34 1.37 -21.59 -13.19
C GLN A 34 2.24 -21.39 -14.44
N ALA A 35 2.20 -20.21 -15.06
CA ALA A 35 3.05 -19.89 -16.19
C ALA A 35 4.54 -19.90 -15.80
N GLN A 36 4.87 -19.41 -14.62
CA GLN A 36 6.25 -19.42 -14.10
C GLN A 36 6.74 -20.83 -13.76
N LEU A 37 5.89 -21.67 -13.17
CA LEU A 37 6.21 -23.08 -12.91
C LEU A 37 6.48 -23.85 -14.22
N GLN A 38 5.64 -23.66 -15.25
CA GLN A 38 5.85 -24.26 -16.57
C GLN A 38 7.16 -23.82 -17.23
N ALA A 39 7.61 -22.61 -16.93
CA ALA A 39 8.91 -22.08 -17.38
C ALA A 39 10.09 -22.52 -16.48
N GLY A 40 9.88 -23.38 -15.48
CA GLY A 40 10.93 -23.83 -14.56
C GLY A 40 11.34 -22.79 -13.51
N GLY A 41 10.52 -21.75 -13.27
CA GLY A 41 10.86 -20.64 -12.38
C GLY A 41 10.33 -20.78 -10.95
N GLY A 42 9.92 -21.96 -10.50
CA GLY A 42 9.35 -22.19 -9.17
C GLY A 42 10.32 -21.90 -8.01
N ASP A 43 11.60 -22.14 -8.22
CA ASP A 43 12.66 -21.99 -7.20
C ASP A 43 13.23 -20.56 -7.13
N ALA A 44 12.80 -19.65 -8.00
CA ALA A 44 13.22 -18.26 -7.92
C ALA A 44 12.65 -17.59 -6.65
N ILE A 45 13.45 -16.74 -6.00
CA ILE A 45 13.03 -16.00 -4.82
C ILE A 45 11.89 -15.04 -5.20
N ASN A 46 10.83 -15.06 -4.38
CA ASN A 46 9.69 -14.16 -4.52
C ASN A 46 9.56 -13.22 -3.32
N VAL A 47 9.84 -13.70 -2.11
CA VAL A 47 9.85 -12.87 -0.90
C VAL A 47 11.17 -13.02 -0.18
N ARG A 48 11.80 -11.89 0.14
CA ARG A 48 12.97 -11.77 1.00
C ARG A 48 12.60 -10.84 2.16
N ALA A 49 12.67 -11.33 3.37
CA ALA A 49 12.37 -10.56 4.57
C ALA A 49 13.62 -10.38 5.43
N TRP A 50 13.78 -9.17 5.99
CA TRP A 50 14.90 -8.82 6.86
C TRP A 50 14.41 -8.46 8.25
N ASP A 51 15.04 -9.03 9.27
CA ASP A 51 14.84 -8.69 10.68
C ASP A 51 16.13 -8.14 11.28
N PHE A 52 16.10 -6.88 11.68
CA PHE A 52 17.21 -6.16 12.33
C PHE A 52 17.06 -6.09 13.86
N SER A 53 16.12 -6.82 14.44
CA SER A 53 15.84 -6.74 15.88
C SER A 53 16.92 -7.40 16.75
N THR A 54 17.58 -8.43 16.23
CA THR A 54 18.58 -9.23 16.95
C THR A 54 19.99 -9.04 16.43
N ASP A 55 20.16 -8.74 15.14
CA ASP A 55 21.45 -8.50 14.50
C ASP A 55 21.39 -7.19 13.72
N PRO A 56 22.30 -6.22 13.97
CA PRO A 56 22.39 -4.97 13.20
C PRO A 56 22.64 -5.17 11.70
N ALA A 57 23.27 -6.29 11.30
CA ALA A 57 23.45 -6.67 9.89
C ALA A 57 22.16 -7.17 9.25
N GLY A 58 21.19 -7.59 10.09
CA GLY A 58 19.92 -8.16 9.68
C GLY A 58 19.98 -9.67 9.49
N VAL A 59 18.92 -10.34 9.90
CA VAL A 59 18.68 -11.76 9.63
C VAL A 59 17.78 -11.85 8.39
N GLU A 60 18.27 -12.52 7.37
CA GLU A 60 17.55 -12.72 6.12
C GLU A 60 16.74 -14.02 6.15
N THR A 61 15.52 -13.95 5.64
CA THR A 61 14.67 -15.11 5.36
C THR A 61 14.12 -14.99 3.95
N THR A 62 14.28 -16.05 3.15
CA THR A 62 13.82 -16.08 1.75
C THR A 62 12.74 -17.13 1.54
N PHE A 63 11.85 -16.85 0.61
CA PHE A 63 10.82 -17.79 0.14
C PHE A 63 10.80 -17.78 -1.39
N THR A 64 10.86 -18.96 -1.95
CA THR A 64 10.70 -19.18 -3.39
C THR A 64 9.25 -18.95 -3.82
N ARG A 65 9.01 -18.82 -5.14
CA ARG A 65 7.64 -18.70 -5.69
C ARG A 65 6.76 -19.88 -5.28
N SER A 66 7.31 -21.09 -5.26
CA SER A 66 6.58 -22.30 -4.86
C SER A 66 6.24 -22.28 -3.36
N GLU A 67 7.17 -21.86 -2.50
CA GLU A 67 6.94 -21.75 -1.05
C GLU A 67 5.91 -20.63 -0.75
N VAL A 68 6.02 -19.47 -1.40
CA VAL A 68 5.05 -18.37 -1.24
C VAL A 68 3.63 -18.83 -1.62
N ASN A 69 3.46 -19.50 -2.74
CA ASN A 69 2.16 -20.04 -3.16
C ASN A 69 1.62 -21.06 -2.15
N THR A 70 2.49 -21.95 -1.65
CA THR A 70 2.14 -22.93 -0.61
C THR A 70 1.72 -22.24 0.69
N ARG A 71 2.46 -21.23 1.16
CA ARG A 71 2.13 -20.48 2.37
C ARG A 71 0.80 -19.74 2.24
N ILE A 72 0.55 -19.07 1.13
CA ILE A 72 -0.72 -18.39 0.84
C ILE A 72 -1.88 -19.38 0.88
N LYS A 73 -1.75 -20.55 0.22
CA LYS A 73 -2.78 -21.59 0.22
C LYS A 73 -3.00 -22.21 1.57
N ALA A 74 -1.96 -22.41 2.38
CA ALA A 74 -2.09 -22.92 3.74
C ALA A 74 -2.89 -21.95 4.63
N VAL A 75 -2.62 -20.64 4.51
CA VAL A 75 -3.41 -19.61 5.21
C VAL A 75 -4.86 -19.63 4.72
N ALA A 76 -5.09 -19.67 3.41
CA ALA A 76 -6.43 -19.70 2.84
C ALA A 76 -7.23 -20.90 3.28
N ALA A 77 -6.64 -22.09 3.27
CA ALA A 77 -7.26 -23.32 3.75
C ALA A 77 -7.63 -23.23 5.24
N ARG A 78 -6.73 -22.65 6.06
CA ARG A 78 -7.04 -22.42 7.48
C ARG A 78 -8.18 -21.44 7.68
N LEU A 79 -8.21 -20.36 6.93
CA LEU A 79 -9.27 -19.34 6.99
C LEU A 79 -10.62 -19.93 6.58
N ALA A 80 -10.68 -20.74 5.53
CA ALA A 80 -11.90 -21.43 5.10
C ALA A 80 -12.47 -22.41 6.16
N GLN A 81 -11.62 -22.95 7.06
CA GLN A 81 -12.08 -23.80 8.18
C GLN A 81 -12.73 -23.03 9.33
N VAL A 82 -12.50 -21.70 9.40
CA VAL A 82 -12.83 -20.92 10.62
C VAL A 82 -13.67 -19.68 10.35
N GLY A 83 -13.93 -19.35 9.11
CA GLY A 83 -14.74 -18.21 8.71
C GLY A 83 -15.32 -18.42 7.31
N GLU A 84 -16.47 -17.80 7.05
CA GLU A 84 -17.15 -17.84 5.77
C GLU A 84 -16.57 -16.81 4.78
N PRO A 85 -16.80 -16.96 3.46
CA PRO A 85 -16.51 -15.92 2.50
C PRO A 85 -17.12 -14.57 2.91
N GLY A 86 -16.38 -13.48 2.73
CA GLY A 86 -16.77 -12.14 3.19
C GLY A 86 -16.49 -11.84 4.67
N ALA A 87 -16.06 -12.82 5.48
CA ALA A 87 -15.64 -12.55 6.86
C ALA A 87 -14.48 -11.55 6.93
N ARG A 88 -14.48 -10.65 7.92
CA ARG A 88 -13.45 -9.63 8.11
C ARG A 88 -12.26 -10.19 8.86
N VAL A 89 -11.08 -10.08 8.27
CA VAL A 89 -9.81 -10.63 8.78
C VAL A 89 -8.83 -9.50 9.02
N ALA A 90 -8.60 -9.11 10.26
CA ALA A 90 -7.57 -8.10 10.57
C ALA A 90 -6.17 -8.70 10.46
N LEU A 91 -5.23 -7.95 9.88
CA LEU A 91 -3.82 -8.26 9.91
C LEU A 91 -3.15 -7.37 10.98
N MET A 92 -2.68 -7.99 12.05
CA MET A 92 -2.08 -7.29 13.20
C MET A 92 -0.69 -7.86 13.47
N ALA A 93 0.27 -7.51 12.63
CA ALA A 93 1.65 -7.96 12.70
C ALA A 93 2.60 -6.86 12.24
N PRO A 94 3.88 -6.91 12.61
CA PRO A 94 4.90 -6.05 12.00
C PRO A 94 5.08 -6.40 10.51
N ASN A 95 5.75 -5.49 9.77
CA ASN A 95 6.16 -5.79 8.40
C ASN A 95 6.95 -7.11 8.38
N SER A 96 6.44 -8.08 7.63
CA SER A 96 7.04 -9.41 7.52
C SER A 96 6.46 -10.18 6.33
N ALA A 97 7.06 -11.30 5.98
CA ALA A 97 6.51 -12.22 4.98
C ALA A 97 5.11 -12.73 5.38
N GLU A 98 4.90 -13.03 6.68
CA GLU A 98 3.63 -13.53 7.21
C GLU A 98 2.50 -12.51 7.04
N TYR A 99 2.81 -11.21 7.10
CA TYR A 99 1.81 -10.16 6.81
C TYR A 99 1.27 -10.29 5.39
N VAL A 100 2.18 -10.46 4.43
CA VAL A 100 1.83 -10.60 3.00
C VAL A 100 1.10 -11.93 2.75
N PHE A 101 1.58 -13.02 3.34
CA PHE A 101 0.91 -14.34 3.23
C PHE A 101 -0.49 -14.30 3.85
N GLY A 102 -0.64 -13.60 4.98
CA GLY A 102 -1.93 -13.39 5.62
C GLY A 102 -2.91 -12.62 4.76
N PHE A 103 -2.45 -11.51 4.16
CA PHE A 103 -3.27 -10.69 3.27
C PHE A 103 -3.71 -11.48 2.03
N MET A 104 -2.76 -12.08 1.33
CA MET A 104 -3.05 -12.89 0.14
C MET A 104 -3.90 -14.11 0.47
N GLY A 105 -3.61 -14.80 1.57
CA GLY A 105 -4.39 -15.95 2.02
C GLY A 105 -5.85 -15.61 2.34
N ALA A 106 -6.12 -14.41 2.90
CA ALA A 106 -7.48 -13.94 3.11
C ALA A 106 -8.22 -13.70 1.77
N LEU A 107 -7.56 -13.10 0.79
CA LEU A 107 -8.11 -12.95 -0.56
C LEU A 107 -8.40 -14.31 -1.22
N TYR A 108 -7.49 -15.28 -1.08
CA TYR A 108 -7.66 -16.65 -1.60
C TYR A 108 -8.80 -17.40 -0.92
N ALA A 109 -9.09 -17.09 0.34
CA ALA A 109 -10.23 -17.62 1.08
C ALA A 109 -11.55 -16.88 0.79
N GLY A 110 -11.55 -15.86 -0.08
CA GLY A 110 -12.71 -15.00 -0.34
C GLY A 110 -13.15 -14.19 0.89
N GLN A 111 -12.26 -14.07 1.86
CA GLN A 111 -12.47 -13.23 3.03
C GLN A 111 -11.89 -11.84 2.79
N VAL A 112 -12.27 -10.89 3.63
CA VAL A 112 -11.95 -9.47 3.44
C VAL A 112 -10.86 -9.06 4.42
N PRO A 113 -9.59 -9.01 4.01
CA PRO A 113 -8.51 -8.54 4.87
C PRO A 113 -8.68 -7.06 5.22
N VAL A 114 -8.27 -6.73 6.44
CA VAL A 114 -8.23 -5.38 7.00
C VAL A 114 -6.79 -5.15 7.47
N PRO A 115 -5.94 -4.52 6.64
CA PRO A 115 -4.56 -4.22 7.00
C PRO A 115 -4.50 -3.29 8.22
N LEU A 116 -3.86 -3.74 9.29
CA LEU A 116 -3.64 -3.00 10.52
C LEU A 116 -2.22 -3.18 11.00
N TYR A 117 -1.83 -2.41 12.00
CA TYR A 117 -0.50 -2.47 12.60
C TYR A 117 -0.48 -3.35 13.86
N ASP A 118 0.71 -3.68 14.31
CA ASP A 118 0.96 -4.36 15.57
C ASP A 118 0.44 -3.50 16.75
N PRO A 119 -0.35 -4.05 17.69
CA PRO A 119 -0.87 -3.30 18.83
C PRO A 119 0.21 -2.76 19.78
N THR A 120 1.46 -3.20 19.63
CA THR A 120 2.61 -2.67 20.39
C THR A 120 3.17 -1.37 19.81
N GLU A 121 2.73 -0.94 18.63
CA GLU A 121 3.11 0.35 18.08
C GLU A 121 2.54 1.50 18.91
N PRO A 122 3.39 2.44 19.39
CA PRO A 122 2.95 3.46 20.34
C PRO A 122 2.01 4.48 19.70
N GLY A 123 1.00 4.92 20.48
CA GLY A 123 0.17 6.09 20.14
C GLY A 123 -1.09 5.80 19.33
N HIS A 124 -1.40 4.56 19.00
CA HIS A 124 -2.52 4.23 18.10
C HIS A 124 -3.64 3.36 18.69
N GLU A 125 -3.59 3.02 19.97
CA GLU A 125 -4.51 2.05 20.60
C GLU A 125 -6.00 2.42 20.44
N GLY A 126 -6.35 3.69 20.65
CA GLY A 126 -7.74 4.17 20.50
C GLY A 126 -8.25 4.08 19.07
N HIS A 127 -7.40 4.38 18.09
CA HIS A 127 -7.73 4.27 16.67
C HIS A 127 -7.90 2.80 16.26
N LEU A 128 -6.99 1.93 16.67
CA LEU A 128 -7.06 0.49 16.39
C LEU A 128 -8.36 -0.12 16.90
N ARG A 129 -8.77 0.21 18.14
CA ARG A 129 -10.03 -0.26 18.72
C ARG A 129 -11.25 0.21 17.93
N ALA A 130 -11.25 1.46 17.49
CA ALA A 130 -12.33 2.03 16.70
C ALA A 130 -12.44 1.36 15.32
N VAL A 131 -11.30 1.11 14.65
CA VAL A 131 -11.26 0.39 13.36
C VAL A 131 -11.75 -1.05 13.50
N LEU A 132 -11.29 -1.79 14.50
CA LEU A 132 -11.71 -3.17 14.74
C LEU A 132 -13.22 -3.29 14.97
N GLY A 133 -13.79 -2.32 15.70
CA GLY A 133 -15.24 -2.25 15.94
C GLY A 133 -16.03 -1.90 14.68
N ASP A 134 -15.58 -0.92 13.90
CA ASP A 134 -16.23 -0.50 12.65
C ASP A 134 -16.17 -1.60 11.57
N ALA A 135 -15.02 -2.25 11.43
CA ALA A 135 -14.83 -3.34 10.48
C ALA A 135 -15.59 -4.62 10.86
N GLY A 136 -15.97 -4.80 12.13
CA GLY A 136 -16.61 -6.02 12.61
C GLY A 136 -15.71 -7.25 12.46
N VAL A 137 -14.44 -7.13 12.88
CA VAL A 137 -13.40 -8.16 12.73
C VAL A 137 -13.75 -9.42 13.52
N GLN A 138 -13.67 -10.57 12.87
CA GLN A 138 -13.94 -11.88 13.44
C GLN A 138 -12.66 -12.72 13.63
N ILE A 139 -11.67 -12.48 12.78
CA ILE A 139 -10.41 -13.24 12.75
C ILE A 139 -9.26 -12.23 12.74
N VAL A 140 -8.19 -12.55 13.43
CA VAL A 140 -6.94 -11.77 13.42
C VAL A 140 -5.80 -12.69 12.99
N LEU A 141 -5.10 -12.29 11.94
CA LEU A 141 -3.84 -12.88 11.51
C LEU A 141 -2.67 -12.09 12.08
N THR A 142 -1.68 -12.79 12.56
CA THR A 142 -0.44 -12.25 13.12
C THR A 142 0.71 -13.22 12.89
N ASN A 143 1.89 -12.95 13.43
CA ASN A 143 2.96 -13.94 13.52
C ASN A 143 3.15 -14.43 14.98
N SER A 144 3.93 -15.48 15.19
CA SER A 144 4.16 -16.08 16.51
C SER A 144 4.79 -15.11 17.49
N ALA A 145 5.65 -14.20 17.02
CA ALA A 145 6.32 -13.20 17.85
C ALA A 145 5.31 -12.15 18.39
N ALA A 146 4.40 -11.66 17.56
CA ALA A 146 3.41 -10.66 17.95
C ALA A 146 2.16 -11.28 18.61
N ALA A 147 1.87 -12.56 18.42
CA ALA A 147 0.66 -13.23 18.92
C ALA A 147 0.38 -13.04 20.42
N PRO A 148 1.37 -13.07 21.33
CA PRO A 148 1.13 -12.80 22.76
C PRO A 148 0.60 -11.38 23.01
N ALA A 149 1.13 -10.37 22.32
CA ALA A 149 0.68 -8.98 22.44
C ALA A 149 -0.73 -8.80 21.86
N VAL A 150 -0.99 -9.39 20.70
CA VAL A 150 -2.32 -9.35 20.04
C VAL A 150 -3.37 -10.02 20.95
N ARG A 151 -3.09 -11.19 21.52
CA ARG A 151 -4.03 -11.85 22.46
C ARG A 151 -4.29 -11.02 23.70
N ARG A 152 -3.25 -10.37 24.24
CA ARG A 152 -3.38 -9.47 25.40
C ARG A 152 -4.24 -8.26 25.08
N TYR A 153 -4.14 -7.71 23.89
CA TYR A 153 -4.95 -6.58 23.43
C TYR A 153 -6.45 -6.89 23.50
N PHE A 154 -6.86 -8.12 23.24
CA PHE A 154 -8.25 -8.57 23.31
C PHE A 154 -8.65 -9.19 24.65
N ALA A 155 -7.77 -9.22 25.67
CA ALA A 155 -8.02 -9.93 26.92
C ALA A 155 -9.21 -9.38 27.70
N ASP A 156 -9.50 -8.09 27.59
CA ASP A 156 -10.60 -7.43 28.30
C ASP A 156 -11.99 -7.66 27.66
N LEU A 157 -12.03 -8.20 26.44
CA LEU A 157 -13.30 -8.54 25.79
C LEU A 157 -13.89 -9.82 26.38
N PRO A 158 -15.24 -9.95 26.44
CA PRO A 158 -15.91 -11.21 26.71
C PRO A 158 -15.44 -12.30 25.73
N GLY A 159 -15.32 -13.54 26.19
CA GLY A 159 -14.79 -14.64 25.37
C GLY A 159 -15.54 -14.85 24.05
N THR A 160 -16.84 -14.56 24.03
CA THR A 160 -17.71 -14.66 22.84
C THR A 160 -17.49 -13.54 21.82
N GLU A 161 -16.87 -12.43 22.25
CA GLU A 161 -16.59 -11.26 21.42
C GLU A 161 -15.12 -11.18 20.98
N ARG A 162 -14.27 -12.09 21.48
CA ARG A 162 -12.86 -12.13 21.12
C ARG A 162 -12.69 -12.68 19.72
N PRO A 163 -11.98 -11.95 18.81
CA PRO A 163 -11.64 -12.50 17.51
C PRO A 163 -10.72 -13.72 17.66
N ARG A 164 -10.78 -14.63 16.70
CA ARG A 164 -9.87 -15.78 16.65
C ARG A 164 -8.50 -15.31 16.17
N VAL A 165 -7.47 -15.47 17.00
CA VAL A 165 -6.09 -15.10 16.67
C VAL A 165 -5.33 -16.31 16.11
N ILE A 166 -4.79 -16.16 14.90
CA ILE A 166 -4.02 -17.18 14.17
C ILE A 166 -2.62 -16.62 13.88
N ALA A 167 -1.60 -17.35 14.26
CA ALA A 167 -0.20 -17.09 13.91
C ALA A 167 0.10 -17.77 12.56
N VAL A 168 0.39 -16.98 11.53
CA VAL A 168 0.56 -17.44 10.14
C VAL A 168 1.77 -18.36 10.01
N ASP A 169 2.88 -18.02 10.65
CA ASP A 169 4.11 -18.80 10.66
C ASP A 169 3.99 -20.16 11.39
N SER A 170 2.97 -20.33 12.22
CA SER A 170 2.70 -21.61 12.91
C SER A 170 1.86 -22.59 12.08
N LEU A 171 1.36 -22.18 10.93
CA LEU A 171 0.55 -23.06 10.08
C LEU A 171 1.45 -24.03 9.31
N PRO A 172 1.13 -25.34 9.31
CA PRO A 172 1.90 -26.31 8.54
C PRO A 172 1.60 -26.15 7.03
N ASP A 173 2.63 -26.33 6.20
CA ASP A 173 2.53 -26.24 4.75
C ASP A 173 1.58 -27.28 4.14
N THR A 174 1.43 -28.43 4.80
CA THR A 174 0.49 -29.48 4.38
C THR A 174 -0.97 -29.02 4.32
N LEU A 175 -1.33 -27.93 5.00
CA LEU A 175 -2.67 -27.33 4.85
C LEU A 175 -2.95 -26.86 3.44
N ALA A 176 -1.93 -26.48 2.66
CA ALA A 176 -2.09 -26.05 1.29
C ALA A 176 -2.72 -27.13 0.38
N GLU A 177 -2.52 -28.42 0.71
CA GLU A 177 -3.11 -29.55 -0.02
C GLU A 177 -4.65 -29.59 0.09
N SER A 178 -5.20 -29.02 1.17
CA SER A 178 -6.64 -28.93 1.39
C SER A 178 -7.28 -27.67 0.82
N TYR A 179 -6.48 -26.76 0.26
CA TYR A 179 -6.99 -25.54 -0.35
C TYR A 179 -7.88 -25.86 -1.57
N GLN A 180 -9.05 -25.21 -1.62
CA GLN A 180 -9.94 -25.26 -2.77
C GLN A 180 -10.21 -23.84 -3.26
N PRO A 181 -9.97 -23.55 -4.55
CA PRO A 181 -10.36 -22.26 -5.12
C PRO A 181 -11.85 -22.02 -4.94
N ILE A 182 -12.22 -20.79 -4.63
CA ILE A 182 -13.64 -20.43 -4.55
C ILE A 182 -14.24 -20.46 -5.97
N PRO A 183 -15.26 -21.30 -6.21
CA PRO A 183 -15.89 -21.33 -7.51
C PRO A 183 -16.68 -20.04 -7.76
N PRO A 184 -16.76 -19.56 -9.00
CA PRO A 184 -17.64 -18.44 -9.33
C PRO A 184 -19.10 -18.86 -9.13
N VAL A 185 -19.88 -17.96 -8.57
CA VAL A 185 -21.34 -18.18 -8.41
C VAL A 185 -22.04 -17.51 -9.61
N PRO A 186 -22.77 -18.27 -10.43
CA PRO A 186 -23.47 -17.71 -11.59
C PRO A 186 -24.45 -16.61 -11.18
N GLY A 187 -24.37 -15.47 -11.86
CA GLY A 187 -25.19 -14.29 -11.59
C GLY A 187 -24.73 -13.42 -10.42
N GLU A 188 -23.63 -13.77 -9.75
CA GLU A 188 -23.04 -12.95 -8.72
C GLU A 188 -22.07 -11.92 -9.34
N ASP A 189 -22.19 -10.66 -8.93
CA ASP A 189 -21.31 -9.58 -9.38
C ASP A 189 -19.99 -9.61 -8.62
N THR A 190 -19.10 -10.54 -9.00
CA THR A 190 -17.79 -10.70 -8.38
C THR A 190 -16.92 -9.44 -8.54
N ALA A 191 -17.10 -8.70 -9.63
CA ALA A 191 -16.32 -7.48 -9.91
C ALA A 191 -16.50 -6.43 -8.80
N ASN A 192 -17.74 -6.21 -8.37
CA ASN A 192 -18.09 -5.24 -7.34
C ASN A 192 -18.06 -5.78 -5.91
N GLN A 193 -17.71 -7.06 -5.70
CA GLN A 193 -17.50 -7.59 -4.36
C GLN A 193 -16.30 -6.91 -3.69
N ILE A 194 -16.44 -6.57 -2.40
CA ILE A 194 -15.37 -6.01 -1.60
C ILE A 194 -14.30 -7.09 -1.38
N CYS A 195 -13.08 -6.85 -1.82
CA CYS A 195 -11.95 -7.76 -1.61
C CYS A 195 -11.10 -7.38 -0.40
N PHE A 196 -10.95 -6.08 -0.05
CA PHE A 196 -10.34 -5.68 1.21
C PHE A 196 -10.82 -4.30 1.67
N LEU A 197 -10.57 -3.97 2.95
CA LEU A 197 -10.87 -2.67 3.55
C LEU A 197 -9.58 -1.94 3.88
N GLN A 198 -9.36 -0.78 3.26
CA GLN A 198 -8.22 0.08 3.57
C GLN A 198 -8.67 1.20 4.50
N TYR A 199 -8.24 1.16 5.76
CA TYR A 199 -8.46 2.26 6.68
C TYR A 199 -7.39 3.32 6.50
N THR A 200 -7.82 4.56 6.39
CA THR A 200 -6.93 5.71 6.27
C THR A 200 -6.86 6.48 7.59
N SER A 201 -5.75 7.13 7.86
CA SER A 201 -5.55 8.01 9.02
C SER A 201 -6.33 9.32 8.93
N GLY A 202 -7.45 9.35 8.21
CA GLY A 202 -8.24 10.53 7.89
C GLY A 202 -8.50 11.47 9.07
N SER A 203 -8.64 12.76 8.77
CA SER A 203 -8.85 13.85 9.73
C SER A 203 -10.19 13.81 10.50
N THR A 204 -11.04 12.83 10.25
CA THR A 204 -12.32 12.63 10.90
C THR A 204 -12.16 11.80 12.19
N ARG A 205 -12.95 12.11 13.21
CA ARG A 205 -12.90 11.40 14.50
C ARG A 205 -13.31 9.93 14.43
N ASN A 206 -14.04 9.55 13.39
CA ASN A 206 -14.48 8.17 13.16
C ASN A 206 -13.63 7.52 12.05
N PRO A 207 -13.16 6.30 12.26
CA PRO A 207 -12.46 5.56 11.21
C PRO A 207 -13.41 5.34 10.02
N ALA A 208 -12.84 5.43 8.81
CA ALA A 208 -13.55 5.16 7.57
C ALA A 208 -12.74 4.16 6.74
N GLY A 209 -13.29 2.96 6.58
CA GLY A 209 -12.70 1.94 5.73
C GLY A 209 -13.09 2.18 4.26
N VAL A 210 -12.10 2.41 3.41
CA VAL A 210 -12.30 2.43 1.96
C VAL A 210 -12.54 1.00 1.49
N MET A 211 -13.67 0.78 0.82
CA MET A 211 -14.07 -0.52 0.29
C MET A 211 -13.44 -0.72 -1.09
N ILE A 212 -12.43 -1.57 -1.17
CA ILE A 212 -11.77 -1.91 -2.43
C ILE A 212 -12.44 -3.14 -3.03
N THR A 213 -12.86 -3.05 -4.28
CA THR A 213 -13.52 -4.16 -5.01
C THR A 213 -12.49 -4.99 -5.77
N ASN A 214 -12.89 -6.20 -6.18
CA ASN A 214 -12.05 -7.06 -7.02
C ASN A 214 -11.64 -6.38 -8.34
N GLU A 215 -12.59 -5.72 -9.00
CA GLU A 215 -12.31 -4.99 -10.24
C GLU A 215 -11.32 -3.86 -10.02
N ALA A 216 -11.54 -3.03 -8.98
CA ALA A 216 -10.67 -1.91 -8.67
C ALA A 216 -9.23 -2.37 -8.40
N LEU A 217 -9.07 -3.44 -7.60
CA LEU A 217 -7.74 -3.96 -7.24
C LEU A 217 -6.98 -4.53 -8.45
N VAL A 218 -7.62 -5.38 -9.26
CA VAL A 218 -6.96 -5.98 -10.43
C VAL A 218 -6.66 -4.91 -11.48
N THR A 219 -7.59 -3.98 -11.70
CA THR A 219 -7.41 -2.87 -12.64
C THR A 219 -6.22 -1.99 -12.23
N ASP A 220 -6.12 -1.63 -10.95
CA ASP A 220 -5.00 -0.80 -10.45
C ASP A 220 -3.65 -1.51 -10.62
N VAL A 221 -3.57 -2.82 -10.32
CA VAL A 221 -2.34 -3.63 -10.56
C VAL A 221 -1.91 -3.59 -12.02
N LEU A 222 -2.85 -3.77 -12.95
CA LEU A 222 -2.56 -3.74 -14.38
C LEU A 222 -2.21 -2.33 -14.86
N GLN A 223 -2.85 -1.30 -14.32
CA GLN A 223 -2.55 0.11 -14.62
C GLN A 223 -1.18 0.52 -14.11
N ILE A 224 -0.78 0.08 -12.90
CA ILE A 224 0.57 0.32 -12.37
C ILE A 224 1.60 -0.34 -13.30
N ASN A 225 1.38 -1.60 -13.70
CA ASN A 225 2.29 -2.28 -14.63
C ASN A 225 2.37 -1.54 -15.99
N ASP A 226 1.23 -1.07 -16.53
CA ASP A 226 1.23 -0.30 -17.78
C ASP A 226 1.91 1.08 -17.64
N ALA A 227 1.74 1.76 -16.50
CA ALA A 227 2.32 3.08 -16.25
C ALA A 227 3.84 3.01 -16.01
N VAL A 228 4.30 2.06 -15.21
CA VAL A 228 5.71 1.91 -14.83
C VAL A 228 6.51 1.21 -15.93
N LYS A 229 5.87 0.30 -16.69
CA LYS A 229 6.52 -0.55 -17.70
C LYS A 229 7.59 -1.44 -17.08
N PHE A 230 7.17 -2.22 -16.08
CA PHE A 230 8.09 -3.14 -15.41
C PHE A 230 8.79 -4.06 -16.40
N GLU A 231 10.09 -4.15 -16.25
CA GLU A 231 10.96 -5.14 -16.92
C GLU A 231 11.32 -6.23 -15.93
N THR A 232 11.53 -7.46 -16.43
CA THR A 232 11.81 -8.63 -15.60
C THR A 232 13.06 -9.34 -16.07
N PRO A 233 13.85 -9.94 -15.16
CA PRO A 233 13.61 -10.11 -13.73
C PRO A 233 13.72 -8.80 -12.95
N MET A 234 12.91 -8.65 -11.88
CA MET A 234 12.99 -7.46 -11.04
C MET A 234 12.93 -7.77 -9.55
N ARG A 235 13.45 -6.85 -8.74
CA ARG A 235 13.26 -6.83 -7.30
C ARG A 235 12.79 -5.48 -6.81
N ILE A 236 12.03 -5.51 -5.70
CA ILE A 236 11.36 -4.34 -5.13
C ILE A 236 11.71 -4.24 -3.65
N PRO A 237 12.80 -3.56 -3.25
CA PRO A 237 13.07 -3.30 -1.84
C PRO A 237 12.07 -2.29 -1.28
N THR A 238 11.41 -2.65 -0.16
CA THR A 238 10.43 -1.81 0.51
C THR A 238 10.51 -1.92 2.02
N TRP A 239 10.36 -0.76 2.69
CA TRP A 239 10.20 -0.62 4.13
C TRP A 239 8.86 0.06 4.48
N LEU A 240 8.04 0.33 3.45
CA LEU A 240 6.75 0.99 3.68
C LEU A 240 5.87 0.19 4.62
N PRO A 241 5.11 0.85 5.52
CA PRO A 241 4.17 0.16 6.39
C PRO A 241 3.16 -0.65 5.57
N LEU A 242 3.07 -1.96 5.82
CA LEU A 242 2.15 -2.84 5.09
C LEU A 242 0.67 -2.61 5.45
N HIS A 243 0.38 -1.86 6.51
CA HIS A 243 -0.98 -1.44 6.84
C HIS A 243 -1.45 -0.19 6.07
N HIS A 244 -0.57 0.48 5.33
CA HIS A 244 -0.91 1.56 4.39
C HIS A 244 -1.06 1.03 2.97
N ASP A 245 -1.95 1.67 2.19
CA ASP A 245 -2.23 1.35 0.79
C ASP A 245 -0.97 1.21 -0.05
N MET A 246 -0.08 2.20 -0.02
CA MET A 246 1.15 2.19 -0.81
C MET A 246 2.07 1.00 -0.46
N GLY A 247 2.24 0.69 0.84
CA GLY A 247 3.07 -0.44 1.26
C GLY A 247 2.44 -1.78 0.88
N MET A 248 1.12 -1.94 1.13
CA MET A 248 0.41 -3.19 0.86
C MET A 248 0.33 -3.50 -0.64
N ILE A 249 -0.07 -2.52 -1.44
CA ILE A 249 -0.21 -2.72 -2.89
C ILE A 249 1.14 -3.03 -3.54
N VAL A 250 2.23 -2.37 -3.12
CA VAL A 250 3.58 -2.65 -3.64
C VAL A 250 4.05 -4.06 -3.27
N ALA A 251 3.87 -4.48 -2.01
CA ALA A 251 4.25 -5.83 -1.59
C ALA A 251 3.42 -6.90 -2.30
N MET A 252 2.11 -6.70 -2.38
CA MET A 252 1.20 -7.57 -3.10
C MET A 252 1.55 -7.66 -4.60
N LEU A 253 1.88 -6.53 -5.24
CA LEU A 253 2.27 -6.48 -6.64
C LEU A 253 3.47 -7.39 -6.92
N GLY A 254 4.54 -7.30 -6.11
CA GLY A 254 5.72 -8.17 -6.24
C GLY A 254 5.36 -9.64 -6.14
N VAL A 255 4.53 -10.02 -5.16
CA VAL A 255 4.08 -11.40 -4.95
C VAL A 255 3.21 -11.89 -6.13
N VAL A 256 2.21 -11.11 -6.55
CA VAL A 256 1.31 -11.48 -7.65
C VAL A 256 2.06 -11.64 -8.97
N LEU A 257 3.00 -10.75 -9.26
CA LEU A 257 3.82 -10.81 -10.46
C LEU A 257 4.93 -11.88 -10.37
N GLY A 258 5.08 -12.53 -9.20
CA GLY A 258 6.11 -13.53 -8.95
C GLY A 258 7.52 -12.98 -9.08
N GLN A 259 7.71 -11.72 -8.71
CA GLN A 259 9.01 -11.03 -8.69
C GLN A 259 9.49 -10.85 -7.25
N GLU A 260 10.78 -10.66 -7.05
CA GLU A 260 11.33 -10.53 -5.71
C GLU A 260 10.84 -9.24 -5.03
N ILE A 261 10.12 -9.38 -3.91
CA ILE A 261 9.84 -8.30 -2.98
C ILE A 261 10.75 -8.43 -1.76
N GLU A 262 11.44 -7.35 -1.40
CA GLU A 262 12.37 -7.33 -0.28
C GLU A 262 11.82 -6.43 0.83
N ILE A 263 11.46 -7.04 1.97
CA ILE A 263 10.66 -6.41 3.02
C ILE A 263 11.47 -6.24 4.30
N PHE A 264 11.38 -5.06 4.93
CA PHE A 264 11.84 -4.81 6.29
C PHE A 264 10.97 -3.76 7.00
N ALA A 265 11.18 -3.54 8.30
CA ALA A 265 10.30 -2.69 9.06
C ALA A 265 10.57 -1.19 8.82
N PRO A 266 9.54 -0.32 8.86
CA PRO A 266 9.69 1.13 8.72
C PRO A 266 10.68 1.74 9.72
N ARG A 267 10.64 1.27 10.98
CA ARG A 267 11.56 1.71 12.04
C ARG A 267 13.03 1.47 11.68
N ASP A 268 13.30 0.37 10.96
CA ASP A 268 14.66 -0.03 10.60
C ASP A 268 15.26 0.90 9.52
N PHE A 269 14.41 1.41 8.61
CA PHE A 269 14.79 2.49 7.71
C PHE A 269 15.02 3.81 8.47
N ILE A 270 14.08 4.20 9.34
CA ILE A 270 14.19 5.47 10.09
C ILE A 270 15.44 5.51 10.97
N GLN A 271 15.76 4.39 11.63
CA GLN A 271 16.96 4.27 12.46
C GLN A 271 18.25 4.29 11.64
N GLN A 272 18.24 3.66 10.47
CA GLN A 272 19.41 3.53 9.62
C GLN A 272 19.04 3.53 8.13
N PRO A 273 18.87 4.71 7.51
CA PRO A 273 18.46 4.84 6.10
C PRO A 273 19.39 4.11 5.12
N LYS A 274 20.63 3.87 5.50
CA LYS A 274 21.61 3.09 4.75
C LYS A 274 21.10 1.68 4.40
N ARG A 275 20.31 1.06 5.27
CA ARG A 275 19.70 -0.27 5.03
C ARG A 275 18.87 -0.32 3.75
N TRP A 276 18.13 0.75 3.45
CA TRP A 276 17.37 0.84 2.20
C TRP A 276 18.27 1.12 1.00
N VAL A 277 19.23 2.05 1.15
CA VAL A 277 20.15 2.44 0.07
C VAL A 277 21.01 1.25 -0.37
N GLU A 278 21.50 0.43 0.55
CA GLU A 278 22.24 -0.81 0.26
C GLU A 278 21.41 -1.78 -0.58
N ARG A 279 20.09 -1.82 -0.36
CA ARG A 279 19.19 -2.69 -1.10
C ARG A 279 18.80 -2.17 -2.48
N LEU A 280 19.05 -0.91 -2.78
CA LEU A 280 18.97 -0.38 -4.15
C LEU A 280 20.18 -0.76 -4.99
N SER A 281 21.34 -0.94 -4.35
CA SER A 281 22.58 -1.32 -5.01
C SER A 281 22.50 -2.73 -5.59
N ARG A 282 23.19 -2.98 -6.69
CA ARG A 282 23.41 -4.33 -7.18
C ARG A 282 24.01 -5.21 -6.11
N ARG A 283 23.59 -6.47 -6.07
CA ARG A 283 24.09 -7.51 -5.16
C ARG A 283 24.85 -8.56 -5.96
N ASP A 284 25.73 -9.30 -5.29
CA ASP A 284 26.49 -10.39 -5.90
C ASP A 284 25.59 -11.55 -6.38
N ASP A 285 24.43 -11.74 -5.74
CA ASP A 285 23.43 -12.77 -6.09
C ASP A 285 22.39 -12.28 -7.11
N ASP A 286 22.43 -11.01 -7.54
CA ASP A 286 21.53 -10.49 -8.57
C ASP A 286 21.80 -11.14 -9.94
N LEU A 287 20.74 -11.38 -10.70
CA LEU A 287 20.84 -11.74 -12.11
C LEU A 287 21.48 -10.58 -12.89
N THR A 288 22.18 -10.89 -13.97
CA THR A 288 22.91 -9.89 -14.77
C THR A 288 21.98 -8.79 -15.31
N ASP A 289 20.74 -9.16 -15.64
CA ASP A 289 19.69 -8.33 -16.21
C ASP A 289 18.63 -7.92 -15.18
N ILE A 290 18.97 -7.90 -13.89
CA ILE A 290 18.04 -7.48 -12.82
C ILE A 290 17.66 -6.01 -12.97
N HIS A 291 16.39 -5.70 -12.72
CA HIS A 291 15.84 -4.35 -12.66
C HIS A 291 15.34 -4.04 -11.24
N VAL A 292 15.69 -2.89 -10.70
CA VAL A 292 15.32 -2.49 -9.33
C VAL A 292 14.27 -1.38 -9.37
N TYR A 293 13.14 -1.62 -8.71
CA TYR A 293 12.04 -0.69 -8.56
C TYR A 293 11.75 -0.46 -7.08
N THR A 294 11.36 0.74 -6.70
CA THR A 294 10.94 1.02 -5.32
C THR A 294 9.95 2.17 -5.26
N VAL A 295 9.23 2.27 -4.16
CA VAL A 295 8.26 3.34 -3.90
C VAL A 295 8.55 3.93 -2.52
N ILE A 296 8.58 5.26 -2.40
CA ILE A 296 8.94 5.96 -1.17
C ILE A 296 8.15 7.26 -1.00
N PRO A 297 7.96 7.76 0.23
CA PRO A 297 7.60 9.15 0.49
C PRO A 297 8.80 10.08 0.31
N ASN A 298 8.52 11.37 0.08
CA ASN A 298 9.58 12.36 -0.21
C ASN A 298 10.61 12.50 0.92
N PHE A 299 10.19 12.41 2.20
CA PHE A 299 11.12 12.54 3.33
C PHE A 299 12.24 11.48 3.32
N ALA A 300 12.01 10.34 2.68
CA ALA A 300 13.02 9.28 2.56
C ALA A 300 14.23 9.73 1.73
N LEU A 301 14.03 10.58 0.73
CA LEU A 301 15.12 11.18 -0.05
C LEU A 301 16.04 12.01 0.85
N ASP A 302 15.44 12.86 1.70
CA ASP A 302 16.19 13.73 2.62
C ASP A 302 16.96 12.91 3.67
N LEU A 303 16.34 11.86 4.23
CA LEU A 303 17.00 10.98 5.19
C LEU A 303 18.16 10.20 4.54
N ALA A 304 17.95 9.63 3.37
CA ALA A 304 18.98 8.89 2.66
C ALA A 304 20.14 9.79 2.26
N ALA A 305 19.89 10.99 1.71
CA ALA A 305 20.93 11.96 1.35
C ALA A 305 21.75 12.44 2.56
N ARG A 306 21.13 12.48 3.75
CA ARG A 306 21.80 12.95 4.97
C ARG A 306 22.61 11.86 5.69
N TYR A 307 22.10 10.62 5.71
CA TYR A 307 22.61 9.58 6.60
C TYR A 307 23.12 8.32 5.88
N ALA A 308 23.00 8.26 4.56
CA ALA A 308 23.43 7.12 3.76
C ALA A 308 24.31 7.51 2.55
N THR A 309 24.83 8.73 2.53
CA THR A 309 25.78 9.18 1.51
C THR A 309 26.99 8.25 1.46
N PRO A 310 27.40 7.75 0.26
CA PRO A 310 28.55 6.85 0.15
C PRO A 310 29.86 7.52 0.57
N GLU A 311 30.76 6.75 1.18
CA GLU A 311 32.11 7.18 1.52
C GLU A 311 33.02 7.21 0.28
N SER A 312 32.72 6.38 -0.71
CA SER A 312 33.39 6.32 -2.01
C SER A 312 32.39 6.03 -3.13
N ALA A 313 32.69 6.40 -4.38
CA ALA A 313 31.78 6.26 -5.52
C ALA A 313 31.47 4.79 -5.87
N ASP A 314 32.34 3.87 -5.50
CA ASP A 314 32.27 2.43 -5.73
C ASP A 314 31.58 1.65 -4.59
N GLN A 315 31.15 2.34 -3.52
CA GLN A 315 30.44 1.70 -2.40
C GLN A 315 29.08 1.13 -2.81
N TYR A 316 28.42 1.76 -3.76
CA TYR A 316 27.12 1.33 -4.31
C TYR A 316 27.19 1.28 -5.84
N ASP A 317 26.36 0.40 -6.42
CA ASP A 317 26.10 0.32 -7.87
C ASP A 317 24.59 0.40 -8.12
N PHE A 318 24.12 1.58 -8.55
CA PHE A 318 22.71 1.82 -8.85
C PHE A 318 22.38 1.67 -10.34
N SER A 319 23.24 1.03 -11.13
CA SER A 319 23.03 0.83 -12.57
C SER A 319 21.78 0.01 -12.91
N ALA A 320 21.28 -0.78 -11.95
CA ALA A 320 20.06 -1.57 -12.09
C ALA A 320 18.78 -0.83 -11.65
N VAL A 321 18.89 0.40 -11.08
CA VAL A 321 17.71 1.13 -10.60
C VAL A 321 16.98 1.77 -11.78
N GLU A 322 15.78 1.26 -12.06
CA GLU A 322 14.94 1.72 -13.18
C GLU A 322 13.93 2.79 -12.75
N CYS A 323 13.41 2.67 -11.53
CA CYS A 323 12.38 3.59 -11.07
C CYS A 323 12.31 3.68 -9.54
N ILE A 324 12.32 4.92 -9.05
CA ILE A 324 11.98 5.26 -7.67
C ILE A 324 10.73 6.14 -7.72
N ILE A 325 9.58 5.55 -7.42
CA ILE A 325 8.31 6.26 -7.36
C ILE A 325 8.25 7.05 -6.05
N ILE A 326 7.91 8.33 -6.13
CA ILE A 326 7.82 9.22 -4.97
C ILE A 326 6.37 9.66 -4.82
N GLY A 327 5.74 9.29 -3.70
CA GLY A 327 4.32 9.55 -3.45
C GLY A 327 3.99 9.86 -1.99
N SER A 328 2.70 9.84 -1.66
CA SER A 328 2.08 10.08 -0.35
C SER A 328 2.22 11.49 0.22
N GLU A 329 3.15 12.31 -0.25
CA GLU A 329 3.37 13.69 0.20
C GLU A 329 3.93 14.56 -0.94
N PRO A 330 3.88 15.90 -0.83
CA PRO A 330 4.43 16.77 -1.85
C PRO A 330 5.91 16.54 -2.10
N VAL A 331 6.28 16.30 -3.35
CA VAL A 331 7.68 16.10 -3.77
C VAL A 331 8.39 17.44 -3.83
N THR A 332 9.52 17.55 -3.11
CA THR A 332 10.32 18.78 -3.04
C THR A 332 11.51 18.73 -3.98
N ARG A 333 11.74 19.87 -4.69
CA ARG A 333 12.92 20.00 -5.54
C ARG A 333 14.23 19.84 -4.72
N ALA A 334 14.25 20.35 -3.49
CA ALA A 334 15.42 20.28 -2.62
C ALA A 334 15.79 18.84 -2.29
N GLY A 335 14.82 18.02 -1.83
CA GLY A 335 15.04 16.60 -1.51
C GLY A 335 15.50 15.79 -2.73
N VAL A 336 14.85 15.99 -3.88
CA VAL A 336 15.26 15.35 -5.14
C VAL A 336 16.70 15.74 -5.52
N THR A 337 17.07 17.02 -5.41
CA THR A 337 18.43 17.47 -5.77
C THR A 337 19.45 16.90 -4.80
N ALA A 338 19.19 16.97 -3.49
CA ALA A 338 20.11 16.44 -2.47
C ALA A 338 20.35 14.93 -2.65
N PHE A 339 19.31 14.17 -2.96
CA PHE A 339 19.42 12.74 -3.19
C PHE A 339 20.26 12.42 -4.44
N ILE A 340 19.99 13.11 -5.56
CA ILE A 340 20.78 12.91 -6.78
C ILE A 340 22.24 13.33 -6.57
N ASP A 341 22.50 14.48 -5.93
CA ASP A 341 23.87 14.93 -5.66
C ASP A 341 24.65 13.92 -4.79
N ALA A 342 23.97 13.26 -3.84
CA ALA A 342 24.58 12.26 -2.97
C ALA A 342 24.93 10.95 -3.71
N PHE A 343 24.15 10.53 -4.71
CA PHE A 343 24.22 9.18 -5.26
C PHE A 343 24.56 9.08 -6.76
N SER A 344 24.66 10.21 -7.47
CA SER A 344 24.95 10.20 -8.92
C SER A 344 26.32 9.59 -9.25
N ALA A 345 27.32 9.74 -8.38
CA ALA A 345 28.63 9.13 -8.56
C ALA A 345 28.58 7.59 -8.51
N SER A 346 27.56 7.01 -7.85
CA SER A 346 27.30 5.56 -7.79
C SER A 346 26.35 5.08 -8.91
N GLY A 347 26.16 5.87 -9.96
CA GLY A 347 25.36 5.47 -11.12
C GLY A 347 23.87 5.80 -11.06
N LEU A 348 23.41 6.56 -10.05
CA LEU A 348 21.99 6.95 -9.97
C LEU A 348 21.68 8.07 -10.97
N ASP A 349 20.79 7.80 -11.93
CA ASP A 349 20.32 8.81 -12.88
C ASP A 349 19.04 9.53 -12.36
N ARG A 350 18.95 10.83 -12.63
CA ARG A 350 17.79 11.63 -12.21
C ARG A 350 16.47 11.16 -12.85
N SER A 351 16.52 10.56 -14.03
CA SER A 351 15.34 10.11 -14.76
C SER A 351 14.60 8.95 -14.08
N VAL A 352 15.27 8.25 -13.15
CA VAL A 352 14.63 7.16 -12.39
C VAL A 352 13.67 7.67 -11.31
N LEU A 353 13.77 8.94 -10.89
CA LEU A 353 12.90 9.55 -9.89
C LEU A 353 11.58 9.99 -10.53
N ARG A 354 10.48 9.35 -10.13
CA ARG A 354 9.15 9.56 -10.71
C ARG A 354 8.14 9.99 -9.66
N PRO A 355 7.79 11.30 -9.61
CA PRO A 355 6.69 11.76 -8.80
C PRO A 355 5.38 11.08 -9.20
N SER A 356 4.60 10.64 -8.20
CA SER A 356 3.28 10.07 -8.42
C SER A 356 2.28 10.60 -7.39
N TYR A 357 1.00 10.48 -7.72
CA TYR A 357 -0.11 10.79 -6.84
C TYR A 357 -1.05 9.60 -6.77
N GLY A 358 -1.48 9.27 -5.56
CA GLY A 358 -2.42 8.21 -5.30
C GLY A 358 -3.16 8.41 -3.98
N LEU A 359 -4.24 7.67 -3.78
CA LEU A 359 -5.04 7.64 -2.55
C LEU A 359 -5.82 6.32 -2.47
N ALA A 360 -6.16 5.92 -1.25
CA ALA A 360 -6.87 4.67 -1.01
C ALA A 360 -8.23 4.59 -1.71
N GLU A 361 -8.95 5.72 -1.87
CA GLU A 361 -10.25 5.77 -2.56
C GLU A 361 -10.18 5.46 -4.06
N THR A 362 -8.98 5.39 -4.62
CA THR A 362 -8.71 4.92 -6.00
C THR A 362 -7.90 3.63 -6.02
N THR A 363 -7.89 2.88 -4.95
CA THR A 363 -7.04 1.73 -4.64
C THR A 363 -5.62 2.17 -4.33
N LEU A 364 -4.89 2.78 -5.26
CA LEU A 364 -3.60 3.44 -5.04
C LEU A 364 -3.31 4.50 -6.09
N LEU A 365 -3.10 4.11 -7.37
CA LEU A 365 -2.55 5.00 -8.38
C LEU A 365 -3.61 5.90 -9.03
N VAL A 366 -3.41 7.22 -9.00
CA VAL A 366 -4.22 8.20 -9.76
C VAL A 366 -3.44 8.73 -10.96
N SER A 367 -2.18 9.12 -10.73
CA SER A 367 -1.32 9.64 -11.79
C SER A 367 0.15 9.48 -11.43
N GLY A 368 0.98 9.28 -12.43
CA GLY A 368 2.43 9.26 -12.32
C GLY A 368 3.06 10.03 -13.48
N ASP A 369 4.36 10.36 -13.38
CA ASP A 369 5.09 10.95 -14.49
C ASP A 369 5.27 9.87 -15.57
N PRO A 370 4.70 10.05 -16.77
CA PRO A 370 4.82 9.07 -17.84
C PRO A 370 6.28 8.97 -18.29
N GLN A 371 6.74 7.77 -18.61
CA GLN A 371 8.00 7.61 -19.33
C GLN A 371 8.01 8.53 -20.56
N ARG A 372 9.11 9.24 -20.81
CA ARG A 372 9.31 10.05 -22.01
C ARG A 372 9.02 9.20 -23.25
N GLY A 373 7.84 9.40 -23.85
CA GLY A 373 7.50 8.73 -25.10
C GLY A 373 6.01 8.62 -25.43
N ARG A 374 5.11 8.56 -24.48
CA ARG A 374 3.67 8.49 -24.77
C ARG A 374 2.85 9.28 -23.77
N ARG A 375 2.35 10.46 -24.18
CA ARG A 375 1.22 11.11 -23.52
C ARG A 375 -0.02 10.26 -23.78
N ARG A 376 -0.37 9.35 -22.85
CA ARG A 376 -1.72 8.82 -22.75
C ARG A 376 -2.38 9.46 -21.54
N HIS A 377 -3.46 10.15 -21.78
CA HIS A 377 -4.34 10.63 -20.73
C HIS A 377 -4.96 9.39 -20.05
N HIS A 378 -4.57 9.06 -18.85
CA HIS A 378 -5.36 8.19 -18.00
C HIS A 378 -6.68 8.90 -17.73
N ARG A 379 -7.75 8.45 -18.39
CA ARG A 379 -9.11 8.80 -17.98
C ARG A 379 -9.33 8.18 -16.62
N ARG A 380 -9.78 8.98 -15.67
CA ARG A 380 -10.15 8.59 -14.33
C ARG A 380 -11.16 7.45 -14.41
N ASN A 381 -10.80 6.24 -14.03
CA ASN A 381 -11.78 5.28 -13.53
C ASN A 381 -12.16 5.68 -12.10
N LEU A 382 -12.80 6.81 -11.97
CA LEU A 382 -13.72 7.02 -10.87
C LEU A 382 -14.87 6.09 -11.20
N GLY A 383 -15.00 5.00 -10.48
CA GLY A 383 -16.17 4.13 -10.55
C GLY A 383 -17.44 4.97 -10.56
N PRO A 384 -18.55 4.48 -11.13
CA PRO A 384 -19.74 5.28 -11.31
C PRO A 384 -20.09 5.90 -9.97
N ARG A 385 -19.92 7.22 -9.85
CA ARG A 385 -20.47 7.98 -8.74
C ARG A 385 -21.93 7.60 -8.69
N GLN A 386 -22.30 6.78 -7.75
CA GLN A 386 -23.67 6.70 -7.32
C GLN A 386 -24.04 8.06 -6.72
N GLU A 387 -24.30 9.02 -7.59
CA GLU A 387 -25.09 10.20 -7.27
C GLU A 387 -26.52 9.74 -6.98
N ARG A 388 -26.69 8.96 -5.93
CA ARG A 388 -27.96 8.94 -5.21
C ARG A 388 -28.07 10.22 -4.39
N ARG A 389 -28.15 11.36 -5.03
CA ARG A 389 -28.87 12.48 -4.48
C ARG A 389 -30.34 12.02 -4.38
N ARG A 390 -30.72 11.50 -3.23
CA ARG A 390 -32.11 11.51 -2.82
C ARG A 390 -32.55 12.98 -2.87
N ARG A 391 -33.27 13.34 -3.94
CA ARG A 391 -34.07 14.55 -3.94
C ARG A 391 -35.10 14.34 -2.82
N LEU A 392 -34.94 15.06 -1.73
CA LEU A 392 -36.05 15.28 -0.81
C LEU A 392 -37.18 15.94 -1.61
N PRO A 393 -38.44 15.49 -1.47
CA PRO A 393 -39.56 16.13 -2.11
C PRO A 393 -39.67 17.57 -1.57
N GLY A 394 -39.60 18.55 -2.47
CA GLY A 394 -39.86 19.95 -2.17
C GLY A 394 -41.33 20.15 -1.77
N PRO A 395 -41.65 21.12 -0.93
CA PRO A 395 -43.01 21.45 -0.57
C PRO A 395 -43.82 21.91 -1.79
N PRO A 396 -45.17 21.67 -1.79
CA PRO A 396 -46.02 21.95 -2.92
C PRO A 396 -46.12 23.43 -3.26
N GLY A 397 -46.29 23.73 -4.52
CA GLY A 397 -46.19 24.95 -5.25
C GLY A 397 -46.82 26.22 -4.62
N ARG A 398 -46.13 27.31 -4.81
CA ARG A 398 -46.73 28.63 -4.89
C ARG A 398 -46.48 29.24 -6.26
N ASP A 399 -47.55 29.70 -6.81
CA ASP A 399 -47.80 30.28 -8.13
C ASP A 399 -46.87 31.47 -8.41
N ARG A 400 -46.36 31.54 -9.65
CA ARG A 400 -45.61 32.66 -10.15
C ARG A 400 -46.61 33.72 -10.62
N ARG A 401 -46.67 34.88 -10.00
CA ARG A 401 -47.04 36.17 -10.65
C ARG A 401 -46.26 37.30 -10.03
N ASP A 402 -45.64 38.07 -10.93
CA ASP A 402 -45.28 39.48 -10.88
C ASP A 402 -44.18 39.95 -9.92
N VAL A 403 -43.05 40.28 -10.53
CA VAL A 403 -42.08 41.26 -9.98
C VAL A 403 -41.66 42.20 -11.10
N PRO A 404 -41.81 43.52 -10.91
CA PRO A 404 -41.33 44.52 -11.86
C PRO A 404 -39.86 44.80 -11.70
N GLN A 405 -39.23 45.10 -12.83
CA GLN A 405 -37.87 45.64 -12.92
C GLN A 405 -37.80 47.07 -12.40
N HIS A 406 -36.77 47.40 -11.61
CA HIS A 406 -36.28 48.78 -11.48
C HIS A 406 -34.76 48.86 -11.32
N HIS A 407 -34.18 49.45 -12.34
CA HIS A 407 -33.11 50.42 -12.46
C HIS A 407 -31.81 50.36 -11.65
N ARG A 408 -30.75 50.32 -12.43
CA ARG A 408 -29.35 50.75 -12.17
C ARG A 408 -29.30 52.15 -11.54
N ARG A 409 -28.37 52.36 -10.60
CA ARG A 409 -27.59 53.61 -10.49
C ARG A 409 -26.19 53.34 -9.94
N ASN A 410 -25.24 54.07 -10.57
CA ASN A 410 -23.81 54.08 -10.33
C ASN A 410 -23.36 55.02 -9.20
N HIS A 411 -22.13 54.73 -8.69
CA HIS A 411 -21.04 55.62 -8.22
C HIS A 411 -21.10 56.21 -6.79
N PRO A 412 -19.92 56.74 -6.29
CA PRO A 412 -18.55 56.24 -6.20
C PRO A 412 -17.90 56.39 -4.81
N GLY A 413 -16.72 55.69 -4.64
CA GLY A 413 -15.54 56.10 -3.94
C GLY A 413 -15.56 56.73 -2.53
N ARG A 414 -14.67 56.21 -1.69
CA ARG A 414 -13.69 56.99 -0.90
C ARG A 414 -12.77 56.08 -0.09
N HIS A 415 -11.50 56.43 -0.15
CA HIS A 415 -10.38 56.00 0.70
C HIS A 415 -10.62 56.31 2.19
N ALA A 416 -10.08 55.52 3.06
CA ALA A 416 -9.49 56.00 4.31
C ALA A 416 -8.49 54.95 4.88
N GLU A 417 -7.30 55.44 5.06
CA GLU A 417 -6.17 54.90 5.82
C GLU A 417 -6.45 54.79 7.32
N GLY A 418 -5.62 54.01 7.99
CA GLY A 418 -5.31 54.22 9.42
C GLY A 418 -5.49 53.02 10.27
N GLN A 419 -4.52 52.42 10.80
CA GLN A 419 -3.50 52.66 11.78
C GLN A 419 -3.12 51.34 12.47
N LEU A 420 -1.82 51.10 12.51
CA LEU A 420 -1.15 50.17 13.40
C LEU A 420 -1.46 50.45 14.87
N VAL A 421 -1.76 49.41 15.65
CA VAL A 421 -1.56 49.44 17.11
C VAL A 421 -0.68 48.26 17.52
N ARG A 422 0.52 48.60 17.95
CA ARG A 422 1.43 47.72 18.69
C ARG A 422 0.94 47.64 20.13
N HIS A 423 0.84 46.44 20.69
CA HIS A 423 0.88 46.27 22.14
C HIS A 423 2.02 45.32 22.56
N ARG A 424 2.75 45.88 23.51
CA ARG A 424 3.97 45.36 24.19
C ARG A 424 3.66 44.17 25.09
N ARG A 425 4.70 43.34 25.25
CA ARG A 425 4.84 42.37 26.36
C ARG A 425 4.88 43.07 27.75
N PRO A 426 4.61 42.30 28.84
CA PRO A 426 5.66 42.18 29.85
C PRO A 426 6.02 40.73 30.18
N GLY A 427 7.28 40.54 30.54
CA GLY A 427 7.87 39.29 30.97
C GLY A 427 7.60 39.02 32.47
N HIS A 428 7.77 37.75 32.81
CA HIS A 428 8.06 37.36 34.20
C HIS A 428 9.06 36.20 34.22
N HIS A 429 10.11 36.46 35.01
CA HIS A 429 11.10 35.50 35.52
C HIS A 429 10.46 34.54 36.51
N ALA A 430 10.87 33.27 36.52
CA ALA A 430 11.09 32.47 37.73
C ALA A 430 11.75 31.14 37.42
N ARG A 431 13.02 30.96 37.78
CA ARG A 431 13.62 30.09 38.80
C ARG A 431 13.49 28.58 38.56
N ARG A 432 14.65 27.96 38.28
CA ARG A 432 14.95 26.52 38.47
C ARG A 432 15.00 26.18 39.97
N PRO A 433 14.68 24.93 40.33
CA PRO A 433 15.27 24.25 41.47
C PRO A 433 16.11 23.03 41.11
N PRO A 434 16.89 22.49 42.04
CA PRO A 434 18.14 21.76 41.75
C PRO A 434 17.98 20.23 41.73
N VAL A 435 19.06 19.65 41.22
CA VAL A 435 19.46 18.24 41.18
C VAL A 435 19.49 17.59 42.57
N HIS A 436 18.89 16.42 42.70
CA HIS A 436 19.41 15.30 43.46
C HIS A 436 19.09 14.00 42.75
#